data_a3c272b72ab2207b484c14dc3513df79
#
_entry.id   a3c272b72ab2207b484c14dc3513df79
#
_cell.length_a   1.000
_cell.length_b   1.000
_cell.length_c   1.000
_cell.angle_alpha   90.00
_cell.angle_beta   90.00
_cell.angle_gamma   90.00
#
_symmetry.space_group_name_H-M   'P 1'
#
loop_
_entity.id
_entity.type
_entity.pdbx_description
1 polymer ?
#
loop_
_entity_poly.entity_id
_entity_poly.type
_entity_poly.pdbx_seq_one_letter_code
_entity_poly.pdbx_strand_id
1 'polypeptide(L)'
;MDSNVSPCDDFYQYACGRWSQHHELPSDRSYYDTFSLMKDELKSKLRELLEDPISEEDNNATISAKHLYASCMNERAIESLKEEPLIVLLEELGGWPVISSNWSEENFDWVYEIAKLRQYNNDILLAQWVGPDGKNSSINIIQIDQADMGLPSREYYVQGTQQLDAYYRFMVDIAQLLGAPLEQAETDMRDALELEMQLANFTIPSEERRNYTAIYYKTMLAELQEKIPLVRFYNNL
;
A
#
# COMPACT_ATOMS: atom_id res chain seq x y z
N MET A 1 -23.73 9.66 24.77
CA MET A 1 -24.09 11.06 25.02
C MET A 1 -23.70 11.45 26.44
N ASP A 2 -23.27 12.66 26.69
CA ASP A 2 -23.01 13.19 28.01
C ASP A 2 -24.10 14.22 28.39
N SER A 3 -25.07 13.79 29.18
CA SER A 3 -26.19 14.60 29.61
C SER A 3 -25.81 15.71 30.62
N ASN A 4 -24.57 15.74 31.09
CA ASN A 4 -24.11 16.77 32.00
C ASN A 4 -23.65 18.05 31.27
N VAL A 5 -23.51 17.95 29.95
CA VAL A 5 -23.11 19.08 29.07
C VAL A 5 -24.35 19.61 28.35
N SER A 6 -24.52 20.91 28.33
CA SER A 6 -25.60 21.56 27.57
C SER A 6 -25.33 21.43 26.06
N PRO A 7 -26.28 20.95 25.24
CA PRO A 7 -26.09 20.83 23.79
C PRO A 7 -25.94 22.21 23.09
N CYS A 8 -26.34 23.27 23.75
CA CYS A 8 -26.18 24.64 23.23
C CYS A 8 -24.80 25.21 23.52
N ASP A 9 -24.05 24.66 24.49
CA ASP A 9 -22.74 25.12 24.87
C ASP A 9 -21.65 24.33 24.13
N ASP A 10 -21.77 22.99 24.14
CA ASP A 10 -20.88 22.10 23.40
C ASP A 10 -21.64 20.87 22.90
N PHE A 11 -22.11 20.94 21.66
CA PHE A 11 -22.87 19.85 21.06
C PHE A 11 -22.03 18.60 20.84
N TYR A 12 -20.76 18.76 20.52
CA TYR A 12 -19.87 17.60 20.31
C TYR A 12 -19.68 16.82 21.63
N GLN A 13 -19.34 17.52 22.70
CA GLN A 13 -19.18 16.91 24.01
C GLN A 13 -20.50 16.29 24.52
N TYR A 14 -21.64 16.97 24.31
CA TYR A 14 -22.95 16.40 24.60
C TYR A 14 -23.20 15.10 23.84
N ALA A 15 -22.97 15.07 22.54
CA ALA A 15 -23.27 13.93 21.67
C ALA A 15 -22.28 12.76 21.87
N CYS A 16 -20.98 13.04 21.98
CA CYS A 16 -19.89 12.10 21.88
C CYS A 16 -19.00 11.98 23.13
N GLY A 17 -19.16 12.83 24.14
CA GLY A 17 -18.24 12.95 25.28
C GLY A 17 -18.03 11.72 26.13
N ARG A 18 -18.92 10.72 26.02
CA ARG A 18 -18.77 9.42 26.71
C ARG A 18 -18.28 8.31 25.81
N TRP A 19 -17.96 8.59 24.55
CA TRP A 19 -17.50 7.56 23.63
C TRP A 19 -16.25 6.83 24.16
N SER A 20 -15.24 7.56 24.54
CA SER A 20 -13.97 7.03 25.08
C SER A 20 -14.09 6.26 26.39
N GLN A 21 -15.18 6.48 27.16
CA GLN A 21 -15.42 5.74 28.40
C GLN A 21 -15.92 4.31 28.14
N HIS A 22 -16.49 4.08 26.95
CA HIS A 22 -17.05 2.78 26.56
C HIS A 22 -16.26 2.08 25.46
N HIS A 23 -15.31 2.79 24.82
CA HIS A 23 -14.51 2.28 23.73
C HIS A 23 -13.06 2.71 23.95
N GLU A 24 -12.28 1.79 24.51
CA GLU A 24 -10.83 2.01 24.68
C GLU A 24 -10.14 1.98 23.33
N LEU A 25 -9.16 2.87 23.13
CA LEU A 25 -8.31 2.86 21.94
C LEU A 25 -7.41 1.61 21.96
N PRO A 26 -7.51 0.70 20.98
CA PRO A 26 -6.59 -0.45 20.89
C PRO A 26 -5.14 0.01 20.78
N SER A 27 -4.21 -0.72 21.38
CA SER A 27 -2.79 -0.35 21.44
C SER A 27 -2.09 -0.32 20.07
N ASP A 28 -2.66 -0.99 19.08
CA ASP A 28 -2.20 -1.08 17.70
C ASP A 28 -2.80 -0.03 16.78
N ARG A 29 -3.56 0.94 17.31
CA ARG A 29 -4.27 1.94 16.52
C ARG A 29 -4.02 3.36 17.03
N SER A 30 -4.00 4.31 16.10
CA SER A 30 -3.90 5.74 16.38
C SER A 30 -5.26 6.43 16.59
N TYR A 31 -6.35 5.79 16.17
CA TYR A 31 -7.73 6.27 16.34
C TYR A 31 -8.71 5.09 16.44
N TYR A 32 -9.86 5.35 17.04
CA TYR A 32 -10.97 4.40 17.12
C TYR A 32 -12.30 5.16 17.10
N ASP A 33 -13.12 4.89 16.11
CA ASP A 33 -14.39 5.55 15.86
C ASP A 33 -15.50 4.55 15.56
N THR A 34 -16.70 5.03 15.28
CA THR A 34 -17.86 4.17 14.94
C THR A 34 -17.61 3.30 13.71
N PHE A 35 -16.87 3.82 12.70
CA PHE A 35 -16.53 3.02 11.52
C PHE A 35 -15.51 1.93 11.85
N SER A 36 -14.57 2.21 12.72
CA SER A 36 -13.63 1.22 13.25
C SER A 36 -14.35 0.08 13.96
N LEU A 37 -15.31 0.41 14.83
CA LEU A 37 -16.15 -0.56 15.52
C LEU A 37 -16.96 -1.45 14.54
N MET A 38 -17.65 -0.83 13.58
CA MET A 38 -18.40 -1.55 12.54
C MET A 38 -17.49 -2.46 11.71
N LYS A 39 -16.28 -2.01 11.39
CA LYS A 39 -15.28 -2.80 10.65
C LYS A 39 -14.84 -4.02 11.46
N ASP A 40 -14.64 -3.88 12.76
CA ASP A 40 -14.24 -4.98 13.63
C ASP A 40 -15.36 -6.00 13.78
N GLU A 41 -16.62 -5.56 13.94
CA GLU A 41 -17.79 -6.43 13.94
C GLU A 41 -17.95 -7.18 12.61
N LEU A 42 -17.75 -6.49 11.48
CA LEU A 42 -17.79 -7.11 10.16
C LEU A 42 -16.69 -8.16 9.99
N LYS A 43 -15.46 -7.85 10.41
CA LYS A 43 -14.35 -8.81 10.37
C LYS A 43 -14.65 -10.06 11.19
N SER A 44 -15.24 -9.92 12.38
CA SER A 44 -15.61 -11.04 13.22
C SER A 44 -16.65 -11.93 12.54
N LYS A 45 -17.69 -11.33 11.95
CA LYS A 45 -18.71 -12.08 11.21
C LYS A 45 -18.16 -12.78 9.95
N LEU A 46 -17.28 -12.09 9.20
CA LEU A 46 -16.64 -12.71 8.04
C LEU A 46 -15.73 -13.88 8.45
N ARG A 47 -15.03 -13.74 9.56
CA ARG A 47 -14.22 -14.81 10.12
C ARG A 47 -15.10 -16.03 10.47
N GLU A 48 -16.19 -15.85 11.20
CA GLU A 48 -17.13 -16.91 11.55
C GLU A 48 -17.60 -17.65 10.28
N LEU A 49 -18.04 -16.91 9.25
CA LEU A 49 -18.47 -17.49 7.97
C LEU A 49 -17.39 -18.28 7.23
N LEU A 50 -16.14 -17.83 7.29
CA LEU A 50 -15.00 -18.48 6.61
C LEU A 50 -14.50 -19.71 7.40
N GLU A 51 -14.67 -19.74 8.72
CA GLU A 51 -14.31 -20.85 9.59
C GLU A 51 -15.42 -21.94 9.65
N ASP A 52 -16.65 -21.62 9.24
CA ASP A 52 -17.71 -22.62 9.14
C ASP A 52 -17.34 -23.74 8.15
N PRO A 53 -17.67 -25.01 8.46
CA PRO A 53 -17.43 -26.12 7.54
C PRO A 53 -18.09 -25.88 6.17
N ILE A 54 -17.45 -26.40 5.12
CA ILE A 54 -18.04 -26.38 3.78
C ILE A 54 -19.30 -27.23 3.77
N SER A 55 -20.39 -26.69 3.26
CA SER A 55 -21.71 -27.33 3.16
C SER A 55 -22.18 -27.47 1.71
N GLU A 56 -23.22 -28.24 1.49
CA GLU A 56 -23.86 -28.40 0.17
C GLU A 56 -24.56 -27.11 -0.32
N GLU A 57 -24.82 -26.18 0.58
CA GLU A 57 -25.37 -24.85 0.25
C GLU A 57 -24.36 -23.84 -0.22
N ASP A 58 -23.06 -24.12 0.00
CA ASP A 58 -21.98 -23.23 -0.41
C ASP A 58 -21.80 -23.27 -1.94
N ASN A 59 -21.79 -22.12 -2.56
CA ASN A 59 -21.41 -22.00 -3.97
C ASN A 59 -19.88 -22.08 -4.15
N ASN A 60 -19.43 -22.29 -5.39
CA ASN A 60 -18.00 -22.43 -5.69
C ASN A 60 -17.15 -21.22 -5.22
N ALA A 61 -17.67 -20.01 -5.26
CA ALA A 61 -16.95 -18.82 -4.81
C ALA A 61 -16.76 -18.85 -3.28
N THR A 62 -17.78 -19.23 -2.53
CA THR A 62 -17.72 -19.41 -1.07
C THR A 62 -16.71 -20.49 -0.70
N ILE A 63 -16.76 -21.65 -1.38
CA ILE A 63 -15.80 -22.75 -1.17
C ILE A 63 -14.36 -22.28 -1.43
N SER A 64 -14.12 -21.57 -2.55
CA SER A 64 -12.81 -21.02 -2.87
C SER A 64 -12.32 -20.01 -1.83
N ALA A 65 -13.21 -19.16 -1.33
CA ALA A 65 -12.88 -18.20 -0.26
C ALA A 65 -12.51 -18.91 1.05
N LYS A 66 -13.25 -19.93 1.45
CA LYS A 66 -12.95 -20.75 2.64
C LYS A 66 -11.59 -21.46 2.49
N HIS A 67 -11.29 -22.03 1.30
CA HIS A 67 -9.99 -22.66 1.06
C HIS A 67 -8.84 -21.64 1.11
N LEU A 68 -9.02 -20.47 0.51
CA LEU A 68 -8.01 -19.40 0.57
C LEU A 68 -7.77 -18.96 2.01
N TYR A 69 -8.85 -18.72 2.77
CA TYR A 69 -8.74 -18.36 4.18
C TYR A 69 -8.00 -19.44 4.98
N ALA A 70 -8.37 -20.70 4.82
CA ALA A 70 -7.72 -21.82 5.50
C ALA A 70 -6.23 -21.93 5.15
N SER A 71 -5.84 -21.66 3.90
CA SER A 71 -4.43 -21.64 3.50
C SER A 71 -3.66 -20.49 4.16
N CYS A 72 -4.26 -19.30 4.24
CA CYS A 72 -3.67 -18.14 4.92
C CYS A 72 -3.54 -18.33 6.44
N MET A 73 -4.42 -19.14 7.05
CA MET A 73 -4.38 -19.46 8.48
C MET A 73 -3.52 -20.67 8.83
N ASN A 74 -2.91 -21.32 7.85
CA ASN A 74 -2.03 -22.46 8.06
C ASN A 74 -0.59 -22.01 8.37
N GLU A 75 -0.41 -21.45 9.58
CA GLU A 75 0.88 -20.93 10.06
C GLU A 75 2.00 -22.00 9.96
N ARG A 76 1.67 -23.28 10.21
CA ARG A 76 2.67 -24.35 10.12
C ARG A 76 3.22 -24.51 8.69
N ALA A 77 2.37 -24.39 7.67
CA ALA A 77 2.80 -24.45 6.28
C ALA A 77 3.60 -23.19 5.91
N ILE A 78 3.16 -22.02 6.36
CA ILE A 78 3.83 -20.73 6.14
C ILE A 78 5.24 -20.78 6.75
N GLU A 79 5.36 -21.17 8.01
CA GLU A 79 6.65 -21.30 8.70
C GLU A 79 7.59 -22.33 8.03
N SER A 80 7.05 -23.39 7.44
CA SER A 80 7.88 -24.38 6.73
C SER A 80 8.45 -23.89 5.41
N LEU A 81 7.75 -22.94 4.75
CA LEU A 81 8.20 -22.33 3.49
C LEU A 81 9.18 -21.19 3.70
N LYS A 82 9.14 -20.56 4.90
CA LYS A 82 9.98 -19.41 5.24
C LYS A 82 9.88 -18.31 4.18
N GLU A 83 11.03 -17.74 3.79
CA GLU A 83 11.19 -16.68 2.79
C GLU A 83 11.18 -17.18 1.33
N GLU A 84 11.17 -18.48 1.10
CA GLU A 84 11.32 -19.07 -0.25
C GLU A 84 10.31 -18.53 -1.27
N PRO A 85 9.01 -18.38 -0.97
CA PRO A 85 8.05 -17.83 -1.94
C PRO A 85 8.38 -16.40 -2.39
N LEU A 86 8.94 -15.57 -1.50
CA LEU A 86 9.38 -14.23 -1.84
C LEU A 86 10.65 -14.25 -2.68
N ILE A 87 11.61 -15.11 -2.36
CA ILE A 87 12.84 -15.27 -3.16
C ILE A 87 12.50 -15.71 -4.60
N VAL A 88 11.61 -16.68 -4.77
CA VAL A 88 11.15 -17.12 -6.10
C VAL A 88 10.51 -15.95 -6.86
N LEU A 89 9.65 -15.17 -6.22
CA LEU A 89 9.04 -14.00 -6.84
C LEU A 89 10.09 -12.95 -7.25
N LEU A 90 11.07 -12.67 -6.39
CA LEU A 90 12.16 -11.74 -6.70
C LEU A 90 12.98 -12.22 -7.90
N GLU A 91 13.24 -13.54 -8.02
CA GLU A 91 13.89 -14.13 -9.20
C GLU A 91 13.05 -13.96 -10.47
N GLU A 92 11.75 -14.20 -10.42
CA GLU A 92 10.82 -13.95 -11.54
C GLU A 92 10.80 -12.47 -11.98
N LEU A 93 10.98 -11.55 -11.04
CA LEU A 93 11.10 -10.11 -11.29
C LEU A 93 12.49 -9.69 -11.78
N GLY A 94 13.42 -10.60 -12.03
CA GLY A 94 14.75 -10.29 -12.54
C GLY A 94 15.84 -10.22 -11.48
N GLY A 95 15.53 -10.60 -10.26
CA GLY A 95 16.43 -10.59 -9.11
C GLY A 95 16.47 -9.25 -8.37
N TRP A 96 16.89 -9.30 -7.13
CA TRP A 96 17.10 -8.10 -6.31
C TRP A 96 18.61 -7.93 -6.06
N PRO A 97 19.26 -6.86 -6.56
CA PRO A 97 20.72 -6.69 -6.49
C PRO A 97 21.27 -6.76 -5.07
N VAL A 98 20.49 -6.36 -4.07
CA VAL A 98 20.87 -6.36 -2.65
C VAL A 98 21.22 -7.76 -2.13
N ILE A 99 20.55 -8.80 -2.67
CA ILE A 99 20.74 -10.21 -2.27
C ILE A 99 21.34 -11.08 -3.38
N SER A 100 21.43 -10.57 -4.60
CA SER A 100 21.85 -11.31 -5.78
C SER A 100 23.21 -10.86 -6.29
N SER A 101 24.27 -11.65 -6.03
CA SER A 101 25.63 -11.33 -6.47
C SER A 101 25.83 -11.36 -8.00
N ASN A 102 24.90 -11.97 -8.73
CA ASN A 102 24.97 -12.13 -10.19
C ASN A 102 24.06 -11.15 -10.95
N TRP A 103 23.44 -10.22 -10.25
CA TRP A 103 22.60 -9.21 -10.89
C TRP A 103 23.45 -8.26 -11.74
N SER A 104 22.91 -7.87 -12.91
CA SER A 104 23.57 -6.93 -13.84
C SER A 104 22.59 -5.89 -14.32
N GLU A 105 23.01 -4.62 -14.33
CA GLU A 105 22.22 -3.49 -14.83
C GLU A 105 22.05 -3.47 -16.35
N GLU A 106 22.87 -4.24 -17.10
CA GLU A 106 22.88 -4.21 -18.58
C GLU A 106 21.53 -4.54 -19.21
N ASN A 107 20.72 -5.37 -18.55
CA ASN A 107 19.40 -5.79 -19.03
C ASN A 107 18.26 -5.22 -18.19
N PHE A 108 18.55 -4.31 -17.28
CA PHE A 108 17.54 -3.73 -16.39
C PHE A 108 16.77 -2.61 -17.08
N ASP A 109 15.46 -2.81 -17.27
CA ASP A 109 14.52 -1.79 -17.74
C ASP A 109 13.51 -1.51 -16.61
N TRP A 110 13.71 -0.40 -15.91
CA TRP A 110 12.85 -0.02 -14.79
C TRP A 110 11.38 0.15 -15.18
N VAL A 111 11.09 0.56 -16.42
CA VAL A 111 9.71 0.72 -16.92
C VAL A 111 9.05 -0.64 -17.08
N TYR A 112 9.80 -1.62 -17.59
CA TYR A 112 9.34 -2.99 -17.71
C TYR A 112 9.10 -3.62 -16.33
N GLU A 113 9.97 -3.38 -15.37
CA GLU A 113 9.80 -3.90 -14.01
C GLU A 113 8.59 -3.28 -13.29
N ILE A 114 8.31 -1.99 -13.46
CA ILE A 114 7.07 -1.38 -12.97
C ILE A 114 5.84 -2.06 -13.57
N ALA A 115 5.85 -2.37 -14.88
CA ALA A 115 4.76 -3.06 -15.54
C ALA A 115 4.56 -4.49 -15.00
N LYS A 116 5.64 -5.22 -14.70
CA LYS A 116 5.56 -6.52 -14.03
C LYS A 116 4.99 -6.42 -12.62
N LEU A 117 5.48 -5.49 -11.81
CA LEU A 117 4.99 -5.27 -10.45
C LEU A 117 3.49 -4.90 -10.44
N ARG A 118 3.05 -4.20 -11.47
CA ARG A 118 1.62 -3.89 -11.67
C ARG A 118 0.75 -5.13 -11.84
N GLN A 119 1.27 -6.22 -12.44
CA GLN A 119 0.53 -7.50 -12.54
C GLN A 119 0.24 -8.10 -11.16
N TYR A 120 1.07 -7.79 -10.17
CA TYR A 120 0.88 -8.15 -8.76
C TYR A 120 0.09 -7.09 -7.96
N ASN A 121 -0.56 -6.15 -8.67
CA ASN A 121 -1.29 -5.02 -8.08
C ASN A 121 -0.42 -4.13 -7.16
N ASN A 122 0.86 -4.02 -7.49
CA ASN A 122 1.82 -3.20 -6.76
C ASN A 122 2.20 -1.98 -7.61
N ASP A 123 1.74 -0.81 -7.19
CA ASP A 123 2.02 0.47 -7.85
C ASP A 123 3.30 1.06 -7.26
N ILE A 124 4.37 1.09 -8.06
CA ILE A 124 5.66 1.68 -7.69
C ILE A 124 5.93 2.87 -8.61
N LEU A 125 6.32 4.00 -8.07
CA LEU A 125 6.59 5.29 -8.72
C LEU A 125 5.35 5.93 -9.38
N LEU A 126 4.53 5.14 -10.06
CA LEU A 126 3.30 5.59 -10.74
C LEU A 126 2.14 4.67 -10.37
N ALA A 127 1.06 5.24 -9.87
CA ALA A 127 -0.20 4.55 -9.72
C ALA A 127 -0.98 4.64 -11.04
N GLN A 128 -1.55 3.52 -11.48
CA GLN A 128 -2.31 3.45 -12.73
C GLN A 128 -3.53 2.56 -12.59
N TRP A 129 -4.68 3.05 -13.00
CA TRP A 129 -5.92 2.25 -13.04
C TRP A 129 -6.84 2.70 -14.16
N VAL A 130 -7.85 1.89 -14.47
CA VAL A 130 -8.96 2.27 -15.36
C VAL A 130 -10.18 2.55 -14.51
N GLY A 131 -10.75 3.73 -14.68
CA GLY A 131 -11.92 4.15 -13.93
C GLY A 131 -12.69 5.26 -14.60
N PRO A 132 -13.88 5.61 -14.08
CA PRO A 132 -14.70 6.68 -14.61
C PRO A 132 -13.95 8.01 -14.65
N ASP A 133 -14.07 8.74 -15.77
CA ASP A 133 -13.57 10.10 -15.87
C ASP A 133 -14.28 11.01 -14.86
N GLY A 134 -13.53 11.69 -14.02
CA GLY A 134 -14.08 12.58 -12.98
C GLY A 134 -14.91 13.75 -13.51
N LYS A 135 -14.81 14.10 -14.80
CA LYS A 135 -15.65 15.12 -15.45
C LYS A 135 -16.76 14.53 -16.33
N ASN A 136 -16.69 13.24 -16.65
CA ASN A 136 -17.71 12.51 -17.39
C ASN A 136 -17.74 11.04 -16.99
N SER A 137 -18.47 10.73 -15.93
CA SER A 137 -18.56 9.39 -15.35
C SER A 137 -19.16 8.31 -16.28
N SER A 138 -19.67 8.71 -17.45
CA SER A 138 -20.21 7.77 -18.44
C SER A 138 -19.12 7.07 -19.26
N ILE A 139 -17.88 7.50 -19.15
CA ILE A 139 -16.74 6.90 -19.85
C ILE A 139 -15.65 6.50 -18.86
N ASN A 140 -15.00 5.38 -19.12
CA ASN A 140 -13.79 4.98 -18.40
C ASN A 140 -12.56 5.49 -19.15
N ILE A 141 -11.58 5.93 -18.40
CA ILE A 141 -10.28 6.39 -18.90
C ILE A 141 -9.15 5.73 -18.10
N ILE A 142 -7.97 5.69 -18.68
CA ILE A 142 -6.75 5.38 -17.93
C ILE A 142 -6.45 6.59 -17.05
N GLN A 143 -6.27 6.35 -15.76
CA GLN A 143 -5.86 7.34 -14.78
C GLN A 143 -4.45 7.03 -14.33
N ILE A 144 -3.61 8.07 -14.26
CA ILE A 144 -2.23 7.99 -13.79
C ILE A 144 -2.09 9.01 -12.66
N ASP A 145 -1.51 8.59 -11.58
CA ASP A 145 -1.30 9.43 -10.39
C ASP A 145 0.05 9.11 -9.73
N GLN A 146 0.44 9.89 -8.74
CA GLN A 146 1.55 9.54 -7.87
C GLN A 146 1.22 8.25 -7.10
N ALA A 147 2.18 7.33 -7.01
CA ALA A 147 2.05 6.13 -6.20
C ALA A 147 2.18 6.45 -4.71
N ASP A 148 1.70 5.52 -3.88
CA ASP A 148 2.01 5.53 -2.46
C ASP A 148 3.51 5.23 -2.26
N MET A 149 4.07 5.76 -1.19
CA MET A 149 5.44 5.52 -0.77
C MET A 149 5.48 4.54 0.40
N GLY A 150 6.65 4.09 0.79
CA GLY A 150 6.83 3.19 1.92
C GLY A 150 6.34 3.76 3.25
N LEU A 151 6.45 5.07 3.45
CA LEU A 151 5.85 5.79 4.58
C LEU A 151 4.51 6.45 4.18
N PRO A 152 3.57 6.62 5.13
CA PRO A 152 2.18 7.02 4.83
C PRO A 152 2.02 8.38 4.16
N SER A 153 2.97 9.30 4.31
CA SER A 153 2.92 10.62 3.68
C SER A 153 4.31 11.25 3.58
N ARG A 154 4.43 12.26 2.69
CA ARG A 154 5.69 12.98 2.44
C ARG A 154 6.31 13.62 3.68
N GLU A 155 5.51 13.98 4.67
CA GLU A 155 5.96 14.64 5.89
C GLU A 155 6.86 13.73 6.74
N TYR A 156 6.72 12.41 6.60
CA TYR A 156 7.57 11.44 7.28
C TYR A 156 8.99 11.33 6.68
N TYR A 157 9.20 11.83 5.47
CA TYR A 157 10.50 11.82 4.79
C TYR A 157 11.40 13.01 5.17
N VAL A 158 11.12 13.69 6.27
CA VAL A 158 11.97 14.75 6.81
C VAL A 158 13.16 14.12 7.53
N GLN A 159 14.37 14.48 7.12
CA GLN A 159 15.61 13.97 7.67
C GLN A 159 15.71 14.20 9.19
N GLY A 160 16.20 13.19 9.91
CA GLY A 160 16.40 13.25 11.36
C GLY A 160 15.14 13.00 12.20
N THR A 161 14.04 12.54 11.59
CA THR A 161 12.87 12.11 12.33
C THR A 161 13.02 10.66 12.82
N GLN A 162 12.45 10.36 13.98
CA GLN A 162 12.48 9.02 14.55
C GLN A 162 11.78 7.99 13.63
N GLN A 163 10.75 8.41 12.91
CA GLN A 163 10.00 7.58 11.96
C GLN A 163 10.86 7.19 10.77
N LEU A 164 11.60 8.14 10.20
CA LEU A 164 12.49 7.88 9.07
C LEU A 164 13.64 6.93 9.47
N ASP A 165 14.22 7.14 10.66
CA ASP A 165 15.27 6.26 11.20
C ASP A 165 14.74 4.84 11.45
N ALA A 166 13.51 4.70 11.95
CA ALA A 166 12.89 3.40 12.15
C ALA A 166 12.60 2.69 10.82
N TYR A 167 12.14 3.44 9.81
CA TYR A 167 11.91 2.91 8.47
C TYR A 167 13.21 2.43 7.81
N TYR A 168 14.28 3.23 7.89
CA TYR A 168 15.59 2.80 7.39
C TYR A 168 16.07 1.50 8.02
N ARG A 169 15.98 1.38 9.36
CA ARG A 169 16.35 0.15 10.06
C ARG A 169 15.51 -1.04 9.61
N PHE A 170 14.20 -0.84 9.47
CA PHE A 170 13.29 -1.87 8.95
C PHE A 170 13.72 -2.36 7.56
N MET A 171 14.07 -1.44 6.64
CA MET A 171 14.55 -1.80 5.30
C MET A 171 15.82 -2.65 5.37
N VAL A 172 16.80 -2.25 6.21
CA VAL A 172 18.07 -2.99 6.42
C VAL A 172 17.79 -4.36 7.02
N ASP A 173 16.94 -4.45 8.04
CA ASP A 173 16.60 -5.71 8.71
C ASP A 173 15.95 -6.70 7.73
N ILE A 174 15.03 -6.23 6.87
CA ILE A 174 14.40 -7.06 5.83
C ILE A 174 15.45 -7.55 4.82
N ALA A 175 16.33 -6.68 4.34
CA ALA A 175 17.38 -7.08 3.42
C ALA A 175 18.30 -8.16 4.02
N GLN A 176 18.67 -8.03 5.30
CA GLN A 176 19.47 -9.03 6.00
C GLN A 176 18.73 -10.36 6.20
N LEU A 177 17.45 -10.32 6.57
CA LEU A 177 16.62 -11.53 6.70
C LEU A 177 16.52 -12.30 5.37
N LEU A 178 16.56 -11.60 4.23
CA LEU A 178 16.59 -12.20 2.90
C LEU A 178 18.00 -12.60 2.44
N GLY A 179 19.02 -12.43 3.26
CA GLY A 179 20.36 -12.93 3.02
C GLY A 179 21.40 -11.90 2.59
N ALA A 180 21.08 -10.61 2.59
CA ALA A 180 22.05 -9.58 2.27
C ALA A 180 23.15 -9.44 3.34
N PRO A 181 24.42 -9.23 2.96
CA PRO A 181 25.45 -8.80 3.91
C PRO A 181 25.08 -7.44 4.52
N LEU A 182 25.38 -7.24 5.82
CA LEU A 182 25.00 -6.02 6.54
C LEU A 182 25.49 -4.76 5.83
N GLU A 183 26.75 -4.69 5.43
CA GLU A 183 27.38 -3.52 4.79
C GLU A 183 26.65 -3.19 3.46
N GLN A 184 26.29 -4.21 2.67
CA GLN A 184 25.54 -4.05 1.44
C GLN A 184 24.12 -3.54 1.72
N ALA A 185 23.43 -4.19 2.69
CA ALA A 185 22.09 -3.79 3.08
C ALA A 185 22.02 -2.33 3.57
N GLU A 186 22.98 -1.91 4.42
CA GLU A 186 23.05 -0.53 4.90
C GLU A 186 23.29 0.47 3.77
N THR A 187 24.15 0.14 2.81
CA THR A 187 24.44 1.02 1.68
C THR A 187 23.24 1.13 0.75
N ASP A 188 22.74 0.01 0.26
CA ASP A 188 21.68 0.00 -0.75
C ASP A 188 20.34 0.53 -0.22
N MET A 189 20.04 0.22 1.05
CA MET A 189 18.80 0.75 1.66
C MET A 189 18.90 2.25 1.96
N ARG A 190 20.09 2.77 2.16
CA ARG A 190 20.31 4.23 2.26
C ARG A 190 20.06 4.91 0.92
N ASP A 191 20.61 4.36 -0.17
CA ASP A 191 20.42 4.90 -1.52
C ASP A 191 18.93 4.84 -1.92
N ALA A 192 18.24 3.74 -1.62
CA ALA A 192 16.80 3.60 -1.85
C ALA A 192 15.99 4.64 -1.05
N LEU A 193 16.31 4.83 0.23
CA LEU A 193 15.67 5.84 1.07
C LEU A 193 15.92 7.26 0.56
N GLU A 194 17.13 7.57 0.11
CA GLU A 194 17.45 8.88 -0.48
C GLU A 194 16.65 9.14 -1.76
N LEU A 195 16.43 8.11 -2.59
CA LEU A 195 15.55 8.20 -3.75
C LEU A 195 14.09 8.48 -3.32
N GLU A 196 13.56 7.75 -2.33
CA GLU A 196 12.21 7.99 -1.80
C GLU A 196 12.06 9.41 -1.23
N MET A 197 13.07 9.91 -0.51
CA MET A 197 13.07 11.28 0.01
C MET A 197 13.03 12.33 -1.14
N GLN A 198 13.73 12.09 -2.23
CA GLN A 198 13.65 12.95 -3.42
C GLN A 198 12.26 12.88 -4.06
N LEU A 199 11.70 11.68 -4.22
CA LEU A 199 10.35 11.50 -4.75
C LEU A 199 9.31 12.19 -3.86
N ALA A 200 9.42 12.07 -2.54
CA ALA A 200 8.55 12.74 -1.59
C ALA A 200 8.50 14.27 -1.80
N ASN A 201 9.63 14.87 -2.16
CA ASN A 201 9.69 16.32 -2.46
C ASN A 201 8.94 16.70 -3.74
N PHE A 202 8.79 15.78 -4.69
CA PHE A 202 8.04 16.01 -5.93
C PHE A 202 6.55 15.70 -5.79
N THR A 203 6.14 14.95 -4.78
CA THR A 203 4.73 14.62 -4.58
C THR A 203 3.93 15.84 -4.13
N ILE A 204 2.68 15.92 -4.60
CA ILE A 204 1.73 16.96 -4.17
C ILE A 204 1.21 16.58 -2.78
N PRO A 205 1.29 17.50 -1.79
CA PRO A 205 0.76 17.24 -0.45
C PRO A 205 -0.74 16.93 -0.45
N SER A 206 -1.19 16.12 0.50
CA SER A 206 -2.58 15.66 0.58
C SER A 206 -3.60 16.81 0.68
N GLU A 207 -3.25 17.91 1.36
CA GLU A 207 -4.09 19.09 1.49
C GLU A 207 -4.30 19.82 0.15
N GLU A 208 -3.28 19.87 -0.71
CA GLU A 208 -3.38 20.50 -2.04
C GLU A 208 -4.18 19.62 -3.01
N ARG A 209 -4.20 18.32 -2.81
CA ARG A 209 -4.94 17.36 -3.63
C ARG A 209 -6.47 17.43 -3.45
N ARG A 210 -6.96 18.13 -2.42
CA ARG A 210 -8.40 18.37 -2.21
C ARG A 210 -9.03 19.17 -3.35
N ASN A 211 -8.25 19.99 -4.04
CA ASN A 211 -8.71 20.70 -5.24
C ASN A 211 -8.53 19.83 -6.49
N TYR A 212 -9.44 18.85 -6.65
CA TYR A 212 -9.40 17.93 -7.79
C TYR A 212 -9.32 18.65 -9.16
N THR A 213 -10.00 19.78 -9.32
CA THR A 213 -9.98 20.53 -10.58
C THR A 213 -8.59 21.05 -10.93
N ALA A 214 -7.79 21.42 -9.94
CA ALA A 214 -6.44 21.93 -10.16
C ALA A 214 -5.45 20.82 -10.59
N ILE A 215 -5.65 19.59 -10.12
CA ILE A 215 -4.78 18.45 -10.44
C ILE A 215 -5.29 17.64 -11.65
N TYR A 216 -6.53 17.85 -12.07
CA TYR A 216 -7.09 17.12 -13.20
C TYR A 216 -6.50 17.63 -14.52
N TYR A 217 -5.77 16.75 -15.20
CA TYR A 217 -5.21 17.00 -16.53
C TYR A 217 -5.54 15.83 -17.45
N LYS A 218 -6.40 16.07 -18.46
CA LYS A 218 -6.75 15.06 -19.47
C LYS A 218 -5.98 15.32 -20.75
N THR A 219 -5.33 14.29 -21.25
CA THR A 219 -4.54 14.34 -22.48
C THR A 219 -4.68 13.03 -23.25
N MET A 220 -4.20 13.01 -24.47
CA MET A 220 -4.09 11.78 -25.26
C MET A 220 -2.76 11.08 -24.94
N LEU A 221 -2.75 9.74 -25.02
CA LEU A 221 -1.55 8.94 -24.75
C LEU A 221 -0.38 9.34 -25.67
N ALA A 222 -0.67 9.66 -26.94
CA ALA A 222 0.34 10.14 -27.89
C ALA A 222 0.98 11.45 -27.44
N GLU A 223 0.20 12.42 -26.98
CA GLU A 223 0.70 13.69 -26.46
C GLU A 223 1.54 13.49 -25.18
N LEU A 224 1.12 12.56 -24.32
CA LEU A 224 1.85 12.22 -23.11
C LEU A 224 3.21 11.59 -23.45
N GLN A 225 3.24 10.69 -24.45
CA GLN A 225 4.48 10.08 -24.95
C GLN A 225 5.47 11.11 -25.52
N GLU A 226 4.97 12.13 -26.23
CA GLU A 226 5.82 13.22 -26.73
C GLU A 226 6.41 14.07 -25.61
N LYS A 227 5.63 14.34 -24.55
CA LYS A 227 6.07 15.13 -23.40
C LYS A 227 7.04 14.37 -22.50
N ILE A 228 6.87 13.07 -22.38
CA ILE A 228 7.68 12.22 -21.49
C ILE A 228 8.23 11.03 -22.30
N PRO A 229 9.22 11.26 -23.17
CA PRO A 229 9.74 10.23 -24.07
C PRO A 229 10.47 9.09 -23.35
N LEU A 230 10.92 9.31 -22.11
CA LEU A 230 11.60 8.30 -21.30
C LEU A 230 10.67 7.17 -20.81
N VAL A 231 9.37 7.44 -20.71
CA VAL A 231 8.37 6.45 -20.32
C VAL A 231 7.68 5.92 -21.58
N ARG A 232 7.82 4.62 -21.85
CA ARG A 232 7.24 3.97 -23.04
C ARG A 232 5.81 3.55 -22.76
N PHE A 233 4.86 4.50 -22.82
CA PHE A 233 3.45 4.25 -22.49
C PHE A 233 2.77 3.20 -23.38
N TYR A 234 3.19 3.04 -24.62
CA TYR A 234 2.59 2.06 -25.56
C TYR A 234 3.02 0.61 -25.34
N ASN A 235 4.14 0.37 -24.66
CA ASN A 235 4.65 -0.96 -24.44
C ASN A 235 4.15 -1.58 -23.12
N ASN A 236 3.41 -0.81 -22.31
CA ASN A 236 3.01 -1.16 -20.95
C ASN A 236 1.47 -1.19 -20.76
N LEU A 237 0.70 -1.11 -21.84
CA LEU A 237 -0.74 -1.26 -21.92
C LEU A 237 -1.07 -2.55 -22.68
#